data_5019527643583a78d2c69250a0b58857
#
_entry.id   5019527643583a78d2c69250a0b58857
#
_cell.length_a   1.000
_cell.length_b   1.000
_cell.length_c   1.000
_cell.angle_alpha   90.00
_cell.angle_beta   90.00
_cell.angle_gamma   90.00
#
_symmetry.space_group_name_H-M   'P 1'
#
loop_
_entity.id
_entity.type
_entity.pdbx_description
1 polymer ?
#
loop_
_entity_poly.entity_id
_entity_poly.type
_entity_poly.pdbx_seq_one_letter_code
_entity_poly.pdbx_strand_id
1 'polypeptide(L)' 'MKKYYYIERINTQDGHRNGFYISKAENLEKVLFAFYEGESDCGLYAPRIAEITEAEYENFPHFIPQNWVYGTEEE' A
#
# COMPACT_ATOMS: atom_id res chain seq x y z
N MET A 1 -15.35 9.09 -7.63
CA MET A 1 -15.53 7.73 -7.11
C MET A 1 -14.25 7.25 -6.45
N LYS A 2 -14.37 6.61 -5.32
CA LYS A 2 -13.21 6.19 -4.55
C LYS A 2 -12.89 4.74 -4.81
N LYS A 3 -11.59 4.43 -4.71
CA LYS A 3 -11.08 3.07 -4.78
C LYS A 3 -10.48 2.71 -3.43
N TYR A 4 -10.26 1.42 -3.24
CA TYR A 4 -9.77 0.91 -1.98
C TYR A 4 -8.39 0.31 -2.18
N TYR A 5 -7.48 0.58 -1.23
CA TYR A 5 -6.08 0.17 -1.36
C TYR A 5 -5.57 -0.43 -0.08
N TYR A 6 -4.66 -1.38 -0.26
CA TYR A 6 -3.92 -1.99 0.84
C TYR A 6 -2.45 -1.61 0.64
N ILE A 7 -1.84 -1.04 1.67
CA ILE A 7 -0.49 -0.49 1.57
C ILE A 7 0.41 -1.18 2.58
N GLU A 8 1.58 -1.62 2.12
CA GLU A 8 2.62 -2.15 2.99
C GLU A 8 3.80 -1.19 2.97
N ARG A 9 4.39 -1.00 4.15
CA ARG A 9 5.58 -0.18 4.31
C ARG A 9 6.77 -1.12 4.31
N ILE A 10 7.59 -1.04 3.28
CA ILE A 10 8.66 -2.00 3.04
C ILE A 10 10.00 -1.35 3.32
N ASN A 11 10.81 -2.00 4.15
CA ASN A 11 12.19 -1.56 4.37
C ASN A 11 12.99 -1.90 3.13
N THR A 12 13.55 -0.87 2.48
CA THR A 12 14.22 -1.06 1.20
C THR A 12 15.56 -1.75 1.32
N GLN A 13 16.10 -1.83 2.52
CA GLN A 13 17.41 -2.47 2.71
C GLN A 13 17.29 -3.98 2.83
N ASP A 14 16.26 -4.48 3.47
CA ASP A 14 16.13 -5.91 3.66
C ASP A 14 14.86 -6.49 3.02
N GLY A 15 14.00 -5.63 2.47
CA GLY A 15 12.80 -6.10 1.80
C GLY A 15 11.68 -6.55 2.71
N HIS A 16 11.82 -6.36 4.00
CA HIS A 16 10.83 -6.84 4.95
C HIS A 16 9.72 -5.81 5.16
N ARG A 17 8.53 -6.32 5.39
CA ARG A 17 7.39 -5.48 5.69
C ARG A 17 7.50 -4.93 7.09
N ASN A 18 7.30 -3.63 7.22
CA ASN A 18 7.34 -2.96 8.50
C ASN A 18 6.07 -2.13 8.65
N GLY A 19 4.95 -2.85 8.77
CA GLY A 19 3.67 -2.20 8.94
C GLY A 19 2.82 -2.25 7.68
N PHE A 20 1.52 -2.13 7.86
CA PHE A 20 0.59 -2.13 6.74
C PHE A 20 -0.71 -1.48 7.18
N TYR A 21 -1.45 -0.97 6.19
CA TYR A 21 -2.73 -0.31 6.49
C TYR A 21 -3.56 -0.25 5.21
N ILE A 22 -4.79 0.20 5.35
CA ILE A 22 -5.69 0.34 4.22
C ILE A 22 -6.07 1.81 4.05
N SER A 23 -6.47 2.15 2.82
CA SER A 23 -6.80 3.52 2.51
C SER A 23 -7.87 3.57 1.44
N LYS A 24 -8.61 4.64 1.41
CA LYS A 24 -9.62 4.89 0.40
C LYS A 24 -9.26 6.20 -0.29
N ALA A 25 -9.11 6.16 -1.60
CA ALA A 25 -8.67 7.33 -2.35
C ALA A 25 -9.22 7.28 -3.77
N GLU A 26 -9.14 8.39 -4.46
CA GLU A 26 -9.65 8.48 -5.81
C GLU A 26 -8.78 7.74 -6.81
N ASN A 27 -7.47 7.69 -6.56
CA ASN A 27 -6.56 7.01 -7.46
C ASN A 27 -5.27 6.69 -6.72
N LEU A 28 -4.39 5.96 -7.42
CA LEU A 28 -3.13 5.52 -6.85
C LEU A 28 -2.21 6.69 -6.48
N GLU A 29 -2.22 7.74 -7.29
CA GLU A 29 -1.36 8.90 -7.01
C GLU A 29 -1.66 9.50 -5.65
N LYS A 30 -2.93 9.56 -5.30
CA LYS A 30 -3.32 10.12 -4.00
C LYS A 30 -2.79 9.28 -2.86
N VAL A 31 -2.80 7.95 -3.03
CA VAL A 31 -2.26 7.06 -2.02
C VAL A 31 -0.76 7.26 -1.87
N LEU A 32 -0.07 7.35 -3.00
CA LEU A 32 1.38 7.55 -2.98
C LEU A 32 1.75 8.88 -2.33
N PHE A 33 1.04 9.93 -2.67
CA PHE A 33 1.31 11.23 -2.11
C PHE A 33 1.14 11.22 -0.60
N ALA A 34 0.06 10.61 -0.14
CA ALA A 34 -0.21 10.53 1.29
C ALA A 34 0.86 9.72 2.02
N PHE A 35 1.32 8.64 1.38
CA PHE A 35 2.36 7.82 1.99
C PHE A 35 3.63 8.63 2.19
N TYR A 36 4.10 9.29 1.13
CA TYR A 36 5.36 10.01 1.23
C TYR A 36 5.26 11.25 2.09
N GLU A 37 4.08 11.83 2.15
CA GLU A 37 3.89 12.99 3.01
C GLU A 37 3.99 12.60 4.48
N GLY A 38 3.56 11.40 4.83
CA GLY A 38 3.60 10.95 6.21
C GLY A 38 4.85 10.20 6.58
N GLU A 39 5.74 9.94 5.62
CA GLU A 39 6.90 9.11 5.86
C GLU A 39 8.15 9.97 6.06
N SER A 40 8.71 9.92 7.26
CA SER A 40 9.88 10.73 7.57
C SER A 40 11.18 10.11 7.03
N ASP A 41 11.16 8.85 6.66
CA ASP A 41 12.35 8.15 6.16
C ASP A 41 12.11 7.63 4.75
N CYS A 42 11.85 8.54 3.82
CA CYS A 42 11.50 8.15 2.46
C CYS A 42 12.59 7.33 1.77
N GLY A 43 13.83 7.51 2.19
CA GLY A 43 14.93 6.75 1.60
C GLY A 43 15.00 5.33 2.13
N LEU A 44 14.46 5.09 3.30
CA LEU A 44 14.54 3.78 3.94
C LEU A 44 13.30 2.94 3.66
N TYR A 45 12.14 3.56 3.56
CA TYR A 45 10.88 2.84 3.39
C TYR A 45 10.19 3.23 2.11
N ALA A 46 9.58 2.25 1.47
CA ALA A 46 8.83 2.45 0.24
C ALA A 46 7.50 1.74 0.33
N PRO A 47 6.48 2.23 -0.37
CA PRO A 47 5.18 1.60 -0.32
C PRO A 47 5.07 0.44 -1.30
N ARG A 48 4.27 -0.53 -0.95
CA ARG A 48 3.88 -1.62 -1.83
C ARG A 48 2.37 -1.68 -1.75
N ILE A 49 1.70 -1.43 -2.86
CA ILE A 49 0.28 -1.12 -2.85
C ILE A 49 -0.50 -2.08 -3.72
N ALA A 50 -1.60 -2.59 -3.17
CA ALA A 50 -2.54 -3.41 -3.91
C ALA A 50 -3.89 -2.72 -3.93
N GLU A 51 -4.59 -2.83 -5.04
CA GLU A 51 -5.96 -2.36 -5.11
C GLU A 51 -6.86 -3.49 -4.64
N ILE A 52 -7.78 -3.18 -3.72
CA ILE A 52 -8.65 -4.19 -3.13
C ILE A 52 -10.09 -3.81 -3.36
N THR A 53 -10.98 -4.75 -3.12
CA THR A 53 -12.41 -4.50 -3.23
C THR A 53 -12.94 -3.88 -1.96
N GLU A 54 -14.14 -3.33 -2.05
CA GLU A 54 -14.81 -2.79 -0.88
C GLU A 54 -15.00 -3.87 0.18
N ALA A 55 -15.33 -5.07 -0.26
CA ALA A 55 -15.53 -6.17 0.69
C ALA A 55 -14.23 -6.51 1.41
N GLU A 56 -13.11 -6.50 0.69
CA GLU A 56 -11.82 -6.75 1.32
C GLU A 56 -11.46 -5.64 2.28
N TYR A 57 -11.75 -4.41 1.88
CA TYR A 57 -11.49 -3.26 2.72
C TYR A 57 -12.21 -3.38 4.05
N GLU A 58 -13.47 -3.80 4.01
CA GLU A 58 -14.26 -3.95 5.21
C GLU A 58 -13.87 -5.17 6.03
N ASN A 59 -13.22 -6.12 5.40
CA ASN A 59 -12.81 -7.36 6.06
C ASN A 59 -11.35 -7.33 6.49
N PHE A 60 -10.72 -6.17 6.44
CA PHE A 60 -9.33 -6.01 6.82
C PHE A 60 -9.11 -6.49 8.26
N PRO A 61 -8.06 -7.23 8.55
CA PRO A 61 -6.98 -7.69 7.66
C PRO A 61 -7.14 -9.12 7.16
N HIS A 62 -8.34 -9.62 7.06
CA HIS A 62 -8.61 -11.02 6.79
C HIS A 62 -8.75 -11.30 5.30
N PHE A 63 -7.71 -10.94 4.53
CA PHE A 63 -7.68 -11.25 3.12
C PHE A 63 -6.23 -11.29 2.66
N ILE A 64 -6.02 -11.83 1.46
CA ILE A 64 -4.70 -11.88 0.86
C ILE A 64 -4.71 -10.95 -0.35
N PRO A 65 -3.95 -9.85 -0.31
CA PRO A 65 -3.92 -8.93 -1.44
C PRO A 65 -3.35 -9.62 -2.68
N GLN A 66 -3.97 -9.39 -3.82
CA GLN A 66 -3.54 -10.04 -5.05
C GLN A 66 -3.32 -9.09 -6.21
N ASN A 67 -4.03 -7.97 -6.23
CA ASN A 67 -3.95 -7.04 -7.35
C ASN A 67 -2.94 -5.93 -7.04
N TRP A 68 -1.67 -6.30 -7.05
CA TRP A 68 -0.61 -5.34 -6.76
C TRP A 68 -0.48 -4.35 -7.90
N VAL A 69 -0.51 -3.06 -7.57
CA VAL A 69 -0.46 -2.00 -8.56
C VAL A 69 0.76 -1.12 -8.42
N TYR A 70 1.55 -1.28 -7.37
CA TYR A 70 2.73 -0.46 -7.18
C TYR A 70 3.69 -1.15 -6.21
N GLY A 71 4.98 -1.07 -6.52
CA GLY A 71 6.01 -1.47 -5.58
C GLY A 71 6.34 -2.95 -5.56
N THR A 72 5.73 -3.74 -6.42
CA THR A 72 6.06 -5.15 -6.49
C THR A 72 7.23 -5.35 -7.44
N GLU A 73 8.11 -6.28 -7.05
CA GLU A 73 9.21 -6.68 -7.91
C GLU A 73 8.73 -7.74 -8.85
N GLU A 74 8.94 -7.51 -10.13
CA GLU A 74 8.58 -8.47 -11.15
C GLU A 74 9.84 -9.11 -11.68
N GLU A 75 9.90 -10.40 -11.56
CA GLU A 75 11.08 -11.14 -12.06
C GLU A 75 10.78 -11.94 -13.28
#